data_c0c703c1966c2b6c6f018b38be558f24
#
_entry.id   c0c703c1966c2b6c6f018b38be558f24
#
_cell.length_a   1.000
_cell.length_b   1.000
_cell.length_c   1.000
_cell.angle_alpha   90.00
_cell.angle_beta   90.00
_cell.angle_gamma   90.00
#
_symmetry.space_group_name_H-M   'P 1'
#
loop_
_entity.id
_entity.type
_entity.pdbx_description
1 polymer ?
#
loop_
_entity_poly.entity_id
_entity_poly.type
_entity_poly.pdbx_seq_one_letter_code
_entity_poly.pdbx_strand_id
1 'polypeptide(L)'
;MNKNRFFLISMLVVSVLLFLLRMTGLTAHIAVSVLGLAVMIPVTLKTKNEWTKPALEIFMRAMYLIAIVTGGALMKVHGVAALGIAHKIGAALFVILLLVLYIPKCKK
;
A
#
# COMPACT_ATOMS: atom_id res chain seq x y z
N MET A 1 -3.83 -14.08 -15.89
CA MET A 1 -2.90 -13.85 -14.77
C MET A 1 -3.60 -14.13 -13.46
N ASN A 2 -2.91 -14.79 -12.53
CA ASN A 2 -3.41 -15.11 -11.20
C ASN A 2 -3.72 -13.81 -10.43
N LYS A 3 -4.81 -13.79 -9.65
CA LYS A 3 -5.20 -12.61 -8.86
C LYS A 3 -4.11 -12.17 -7.88
N ASN A 4 -3.43 -13.15 -7.26
CA ASN A 4 -2.35 -12.85 -6.31
C ASN A 4 -1.15 -12.20 -7.01
N ARG A 5 -0.79 -12.71 -8.18
CA ARG A 5 0.30 -12.13 -8.96
C ARG A 5 -0.05 -10.73 -9.45
N PHE A 6 -1.28 -10.56 -9.93
CA PHE A 6 -1.76 -9.25 -10.35
C PHE A 6 -1.67 -8.24 -9.19
N PHE A 7 -2.14 -8.63 -8.01
CA PHE A 7 -2.11 -7.77 -6.85
C PHE A 7 -0.67 -7.41 -6.46
N LEU A 8 0.20 -8.41 -6.40
CA LEU A 8 1.61 -8.19 -6.04
C LEU A 8 2.28 -7.22 -7.00
N ILE A 9 2.17 -7.48 -8.30
CA ILE A 9 2.82 -6.64 -9.31
C ILE A 9 2.25 -5.23 -9.30
N SER A 10 0.92 -5.11 -9.26
CA SER A 10 0.25 -3.81 -9.26
C SER A 10 0.67 -2.97 -8.06
N MET A 11 0.65 -3.56 -6.88
CA MET A 11 0.98 -2.81 -5.67
C MET A 11 2.46 -2.50 -5.57
N LEU A 12 3.34 -3.36 -6.11
CA LEU A 12 4.77 -3.03 -6.19
C LEU A 12 5.02 -1.86 -7.14
N VAL A 13 4.36 -1.85 -8.29
CA VAL A 13 4.47 -0.74 -9.23
C VAL A 13 3.98 0.56 -8.59
N VAL A 14 2.82 0.51 -7.92
CA VAL A 14 2.28 1.67 -7.21
C VAL A 14 3.27 2.15 -6.15
N SER A 15 3.85 1.24 -5.38
CA SER A 15 4.79 1.60 -4.31
C SER A 15 6.04 2.27 -4.86
N VAL A 16 6.60 1.73 -5.94
CA VAL A 16 7.78 2.33 -6.59
C VAL A 16 7.47 3.72 -7.13
N LEU A 17 6.31 3.87 -7.79
CA LEU A 17 5.89 5.17 -8.31
C LEU A 17 5.67 6.17 -7.20
N LEU A 18 5.06 5.75 -6.08
CA LEU A 18 4.86 6.63 -4.94
C LEU A 18 6.19 7.11 -4.36
N PHE A 19 7.16 6.20 -4.25
CA PHE A 19 8.49 6.56 -3.76
C PHE A 19 9.17 7.58 -4.68
N LEU A 20 9.11 7.36 -5.99
CA LEU A 20 9.75 8.26 -6.96
C LEU A 20 9.03 9.62 -7.02
N LEU A 21 7.70 9.61 -6.99
CA LEU A 21 6.90 10.82 -7.14
C LEU A 21 6.89 11.70 -5.91
N ARG A 22 7.33 11.19 -4.75
CA ARG A 22 7.37 12.00 -3.52
C ARG A 22 8.25 13.26 -3.68
N MET A 23 9.23 13.20 -4.58
CA MET A 23 10.17 14.29 -4.80
C MET A 23 9.83 15.14 -6.02
N THR A 24 9.02 14.63 -6.94
CA THR A 24 8.79 15.27 -8.24
C THR A 24 7.40 15.86 -8.42
N GLY A 25 6.39 15.37 -7.72
CA GLY A 25 5.05 15.90 -7.89
C GLY A 25 4.07 15.38 -6.88
N LEU A 26 3.58 16.28 -6.01
CA LEU A 26 2.63 15.91 -4.96
C LEU A 26 1.30 15.44 -5.56
N THR A 27 0.81 16.11 -6.59
CA THR A 27 -0.45 15.74 -7.23
C THR A 27 -0.39 14.34 -7.82
N ALA A 28 0.70 14.02 -8.53
CA ALA A 28 0.90 12.69 -9.08
C ALA A 28 1.04 11.64 -7.99
N HIS A 29 1.73 11.96 -6.90
CA HIS A 29 1.87 11.07 -5.74
C HIS A 29 0.50 10.71 -5.16
N ILE A 30 -0.37 11.70 -4.97
CA ILE A 30 -1.73 11.50 -4.47
C ILE A 30 -2.55 10.66 -5.45
N ALA A 31 -2.48 10.98 -6.73
CA ALA A 31 -3.24 10.26 -7.75
C ALA A 31 -2.86 8.77 -7.80
N VAL A 32 -1.56 8.46 -7.70
CA VAL A 32 -1.09 7.08 -7.70
C VAL A 32 -1.53 6.35 -6.43
N SER A 33 -1.55 7.03 -5.27
CA SER A 33 -2.02 6.40 -4.03
C SER A 33 -3.49 6.03 -4.10
N VAL A 34 -4.32 6.87 -4.71
CA VAL A 34 -5.74 6.59 -4.93
C VAL A 34 -5.91 5.45 -5.93
N LEU A 35 -5.09 5.42 -6.97
CA LEU A 35 -5.12 4.33 -7.94
C LEU A 35 -4.80 2.99 -7.27
N GLY A 36 -3.81 2.96 -6.40
CA GLY A 36 -3.45 1.77 -5.64
C GLY A 36 -4.61 1.29 -4.78
N LEU A 37 -5.32 2.22 -4.14
CA LEU A 37 -6.50 1.88 -3.35
C LEU A 37 -7.61 1.31 -4.24
N ALA A 38 -7.80 1.89 -5.43
CA ALA A 38 -8.78 1.41 -6.39
C ALA A 38 -8.50 -0.01 -6.88
N VAL A 39 -7.23 -0.40 -6.95
CA VAL A 39 -6.84 -1.78 -7.26
C VAL A 39 -7.05 -2.69 -6.05
N MET A 40 -6.66 -2.22 -4.87
CA MET A 40 -6.68 -3.01 -3.64
C MET A 40 -8.10 -3.45 -3.27
N ILE A 41 -9.09 -2.55 -3.35
CA ILE A 41 -10.45 -2.84 -2.89
C ILE A 41 -11.08 -4.00 -3.66
N PRO A 42 -11.16 -3.98 -5.01
CA PRO A 42 -11.76 -5.09 -5.75
C PRO A 42 -11.05 -6.41 -5.55
N VAL A 43 -9.72 -6.40 -5.56
CA VAL A 43 -8.94 -7.63 -5.38
C VAL A 43 -9.17 -8.20 -3.98
N THR A 44 -9.23 -7.33 -2.97
CA THR A 44 -9.51 -7.77 -1.59
C THR A 44 -10.86 -8.45 -1.50
N LEU A 45 -11.90 -7.86 -2.10
CA LEU A 45 -13.24 -8.44 -2.07
C LEU A 45 -13.30 -9.78 -2.78
N LYS A 46 -12.49 -9.97 -3.83
CA LYS A 46 -12.48 -11.23 -4.57
C LYS A 46 -11.64 -12.32 -3.92
N THR A 47 -10.67 -11.96 -3.09
CA THR A 47 -9.71 -12.93 -2.55
C THR A 47 -9.84 -13.16 -1.05
N LYS A 48 -10.66 -12.41 -0.35
CA LYS A 48 -10.75 -12.46 1.12
C LYS A 48 -11.07 -13.86 1.66
N ASN A 49 -11.81 -14.66 0.93
CA ASN A 49 -12.17 -16.00 1.35
C ASN A 49 -11.04 -17.02 1.16
N GLU A 50 -10.01 -16.63 0.42
CA GLU A 50 -8.87 -17.51 0.11
C GLU A 50 -7.66 -17.22 0.99
N TRP A 51 -7.76 -16.27 1.91
CA TRP A 51 -6.63 -15.87 2.76
C TRP A 51 -6.29 -16.99 3.74
N THR A 52 -5.02 -17.38 3.75
CA THR A 52 -4.50 -18.34 4.72
C THR A 52 -4.07 -17.68 6.02
N LYS A 53 -3.74 -16.39 5.97
CA LYS A 53 -3.33 -15.59 7.13
C LYS A 53 -4.12 -14.30 7.17
N PRO A 54 -5.42 -14.36 7.49
CA PRO A 54 -6.28 -13.18 7.39
C PRO A 54 -5.84 -12.01 8.26
N ALA A 55 -5.29 -12.29 9.44
CA ALA A 55 -4.84 -11.21 10.33
C ALA A 55 -3.71 -10.39 9.69
N LEU A 56 -2.75 -11.06 9.04
CA LEU A 56 -1.65 -10.37 8.36
C LEU A 56 -2.12 -9.65 7.10
N GLU A 57 -3.09 -10.22 6.39
CA GLU A 57 -3.66 -9.57 5.21
C GLU A 57 -4.37 -8.27 5.58
N ILE A 58 -5.14 -8.30 6.67
CA ILE A 58 -5.82 -7.11 7.17
C ILE A 58 -4.80 -6.08 7.66
N PHE A 59 -3.78 -6.53 8.40
CA PHE A 59 -2.74 -5.65 8.91
C PHE A 59 -1.99 -4.94 7.77
N MET A 60 -1.65 -5.67 6.71
CA MET A 60 -0.99 -5.09 5.53
C MET A 60 -1.84 -3.97 4.91
N ARG A 61 -3.13 -4.22 4.74
CA ARG A 61 -4.03 -3.24 4.16
C ARG A 61 -4.24 -2.04 5.08
N ALA A 62 -4.29 -2.30 6.39
CA ALA A 62 -4.39 -1.22 7.38
C ALA A 62 -3.16 -0.30 7.33
N MET A 63 -1.97 -0.86 7.11
CA MET A 63 -0.76 -0.05 6.97
C MET A 63 -0.83 0.85 5.74
N TYR A 64 -1.39 0.37 4.63
CA TYR A 64 -1.60 1.19 3.45
C TYR A 64 -2.56 2.36 3.74
N LEU A 65 -3.66 2.08 4.43
CA LEU A 65 -4.62 3.11 4.80
C LEU A 65 -4.01 4.13 5.76
N ILE A 66 -3.21 3.68 6.72
CA ILE A 66 -2.49 4.58 7.63
C ILE A 66 -1.55 5.48 6.84
N ALA A 67 -0.85 4.94 5.85
CA ALA A 67 0.04 5.74 5.00
C ALA A 67 -0.73 6.81 4.23
N ILE A 68 -1.91 6.46 3.70
CA ILE A 68 -2.76 7.43 3.00
C ILE A 68 -3.25 8.53 3.93
N VAL A 69 -3.78 8.15 5.10
CA VAL A 69 -4.34 9.10 6.06
C VAL A 69 -3.26 10.04 6.58
N THR A 70 -2.10 9.50 6.96
CA THR A 70 -1.00 10.33 7.46
C THR A 70 -0.41 11.21 6.36
N GLY A 71 -0.36 10.70 5.11
CA GLY A 71 0.06 11.51 3.98
C GLY A 71 -0.88 12.68 3.74
N GLY A 72 -2.19 12.45 3.82
CA GLY A 72 -3.19 13.51 3.70
C GLY A 72 -3.09 14.52 4.84
N ALA A 73 -2.86 14.06 6.07
CA ALA A 73 -2.67 14.94 7.21
C ALA A 73 -1.42 15.81 7.06
N LEU A 74 -0.33 15.25 6.52
CA LEU A 74 0.90 16.00 6.28
C LEU A 74 0.72 17.17 5.32
N MET A 75 -0.25 17.08 4.43
CA MET A 75 -0.55 18.17 3.49
C MET A 75 -1.18 19.38 4.18
N LYS A 76 -1.90 19.15 5.27
CA LYS A 76 -2.63 20.21 5.99
C LYS A 76 -1.95 20.65 7.27
N VAL A 77 -1.22 19.75 7.91
CA VAL A 77 -0.57 20.00 9.20
C VAL A 77 0.93 19.91 9.00
N HIS A 78 1.63 21.02 9.23
CA HIS A 78 3.08 21.08 9.09
C HIS A 78 3.73 21.10 10.47
N GLY A 79 4.95 20.59 10.55
CA GLY A 79 5.74 20.66 11.78
C GLY A 79 5.50 19.54 12.78
N VAL A 80 4.67 18.53 12.43
CA VAL A 80 4.47 17.36 13.28
C VAL A 80 5.32 16.20 12.77
N ALA A 81 6.46 15.98 13.40
CA ALA A 81 7.40 14.94 12.99
C ALA A 81 6.77 13.54 13.07
N ALA A 82 5.88 13.32 14.04
CA ALA A 82 5.23 12.03 14.23
C ALA A 82 4.40 11.60 13.00
N LEU A 83 3.77 12.54 12.32
CA LEU A 83 3.00 12.22 11.10
C LEU A 83 3.91 11.74 9.97
N GLY A 84 5.07 12.38 9.79
CA GLY A 84 6.04 11.96 8.78
C GLY A 84 6.60 10.58 9.08
N ILE A 85 6.91 10.29 10.34
CA ILE A 85 7.40 8.99 10.76
C ILE A 85 6.33 7.93 10.55
N ALA A 86 5.09 8.19 10.97
CA ALA A 86 3.99 7.25 10.81
C ALA A 86 3.72 6.94 9.33
N HIS A 87 3.78 7.95 8.47
CA HIS A 87 3.59 7.76 7.03
C HIS A 87 4.66 6.85 6.44
N LYS A 88 5.93 7.09 6.78
CA LYS A 88 7.04 6.28 6.27
C LYS A 88 7.00 4.85 6.80
N ILE A 89 6.72 4.69 8.10
CA ILE A 89 6.62 3.36 8.71
C ILE A 89 5.47 2.57 8.11
N GLY A 90 4.30 3.21 7.95
CA GLY A 90 3.15 2.56 7.35
C GLY A 90 3.44 2.08 5.93
N ALA A 91 4.07 2.93 5.11
CA ALA A 91 4.43 2.56 3.75
C ALA A 91 5.45 1.42 3.72
N ALA A 92 6.47 1.47 4.56
CA ALA A 92 7.50 0.44 4.62
C ALA A 92 6.93 -0.89 5.07
N LEU A 93 6.11 -0.89 6.12
CA LEU A 93 5.48 -2.11 6.62
C LEU A 93 4.52 -2.70 5.59
N PHE A 94 3.80 -1.86 4.87
CA PHE A 94 2.93 -2.34 3.80
C PHE A 94 3.73 -3.11 2.75
N VAL A 95 4.84 -2.55 2.28
CA VAL A 95 5.67 -3.20 1.26
C VAL A 95 6.27 -4.50 1.78
N ILE A 96 6.80 -4.48 3.01
CA ILE A 96 7.41 -5.68 3.61
C ILE A 96 6.36 -6.79 3.72
N LEU A 97 5.18 -6.49 4.25
CA LEU A 97 4.11 -7.48 4.39
C LEU A 97 3.61 -7.96 3.03
N LEU A 98 3.52 -7.07 2.07
CA LEU A 98 3.13 -7.43 0.71
C LEU A 98 4.09 -8.48 0.14
N LEU A 99 5.39 -8.26 0.27
CA LEU A 99 6.39 -9.20 -0.22
C LEU A 99 6.34 -10.52 0.55
N VAL A 100 6.27 -10.45 1.88
CA VAL A 100 6.25 -11.66 2.73
C VAL A 100 5.03 -12.52 2.44
N LEU A 101 3.87 -11.91 2.24
CA LEU A 101 2.62 -12.65 2.05
C LEU A 101 2.43 -13.13 0.60
N TYR A 102 2.83 -12.33 -0.38
CA TYR A 102 2.45 -12.58 -1.76
C TYR A 102 3.53 -13.23 -2.62
N ILE A 103 4.81 -13.12 -2.27
CA ILE A 103 5.86 -13.83 -3.01
C ILE A 103 5.64 -15.36 -2.93
N PRO A 104 5.39 -15.96 -1.74
CA PRO A 104 5.13 -17.39 -1.68
C PRO A 104 3.89 -17.82 -2.49
N LYS A 105 2.84 -16.97 -2.53
CA LYS A 105 1.64 -17.27 -3.30
C LYS A 105 1.90 -17.30 -4.81
N CYS A 106 2.86 -16.48 -5.26
CA CYS A 106 3.18 -16.39 -6.69
C CYS A 106 4.13 -17.48 -7.17
N LYS A 107 4.78 -18.19 -6.24
CA LYS A 107 5.70 -19.28 -6.58
C LYS A 107 4.99 -20.62 -6.84
N LYS A 108 3.73 -20.71 -6.53
CA LYS A 108 2.96 -21.95 -6.72
C LYS A 108 2.37 -22.04 -8.13
#